data_5adb5d7bbdf98ce3127470fe7c73e952
#
_entry.id   5adb5d7bbdf98ce3127470fe7c73e952
#
_cell.length_a   1.000
_cell.length_b   1.000
_cell.length_c   1.000
_cell.angle_alpha   90.00
_cell.angle_beta   90.00
_cell.angle_gamma   90.00
#
_symmetry.space_group_name_H-M   'P 1'
#
loop_
_entity.id
_entity.type
_entity.pdbx_description
1 polymer ?
#
loop_
_entity_poly.entity_id
_entity_poly.type
_entity_poly.pdbx_seq_one_letter_code
_entity_poly.pdbx_strand_id
1 'polypeptide(L)'
;MNKFNCRKAVLALSMSAVVGLAACSDDTGTSHDEEGHGDGVEGVQLWLSGSRIASYDGDTKVWTGELEVEEGEETAHIEVRFVNHDGVKVQLGSSFYLEVVVSNEAIAEFEQDTPGVFGGHLHGKSEGETDVVFKLMHGAVGSGHPDFITTAVHAHVGEHDH
;
A
#
# COMPACT_ATOMS: atom_id res chain seq x y z
N MET A 1 -41.55 -31.29 -37.45
CA MET A 1 -42.11 -30.94 -38.77
C MET A 1 -41.45 -29.65 -39.25
N ASN A 2 -41.02 -29.75 -40.53
CA ASN A 2 -40.47 -28.72 -41.45
C ASN A 2 -39.09 -28.18 -41.12
N LYS A 3 -38.10 -28.67 -41.82
CA LYS A 3 -37.67 -28.67 -43.26
C LYS A 3 -36.99 -27.36 -43.66
N PHE A 4 -35.68 -27.54 -43.92
CA PHE A 4 -34.87 -27.17 -45.10
C PHE A 4 -34.94 -25.70 -45.60
N ASN A 5 -33.75 -25.05 -45.71
CA ASN A 5 -33.21 -24.90 -47.05
C ASN A 5 -31.71 -24.47 -47.03
N CYS A 6 -30.98 -25.26 -47.74
CA CYS A 6 -29.59 -25.08 -48.18
C CYS A 6 -29.64 -24.22 -49.47
N ARG A 7 -28.79 -23.21 -49.60
CA ARG A 7 -28.37 -22.72 -50.91
C ARG A 7 -26.87 -22.34 -50.91
N LYS A 8 -26.19 -23.08 -51.71
CA LYS A 8 -24.80 -22.89 -52.16
C LYS A 8 -24.75 -21.77 -53.22
N ALA A 9 -23.64 -21.03 -53.28
CA ALA A 9 -23.00 -20.47 -54.48
C ALA A 9 -21.66 -19.87 -54.01
N VAL A 10 -20.53 -20.40 -54.28
CA VAL A 10 -19.73 -20.51 -55.52
C VAL A 10 -18.96 -19.19 -55.84
N LEU A 11 -17.65 -19.30 -55.62
CA LEU A 11 -16.47 -18.78 -56.32
C LEU A 11 -16.41 -17.32 -56.80
N ALA A 12 -15.34 -16.63 -56.34
CA ALA A 12 -14.45 -15.93 -57.28
C ALA A 12 -13.06 -15.71 -56.63
N LEU A 13 -12.10 -16.21 -57.34
CA LEU A 13 -10.65 -16.16 -57.16
C LEU A 13 -10.16 -14.80 -57.70
N SER A 14 -9.40 -14.04 -56.91
CA SER A 14 -8.51 -13.04 -57.47
C SER A 14 -7.20 -12.98 -56.63
N MET A 15 -6.17 -13.52 -57.25
CA MET A 15 -4.76 -13.32 -56.89
C MET A 15 -4.39 -11.85 -57.12
N SER A 16 -3.85 -11.21 -56.10
CA SER A 16 -2.96 -10.07 -56.30
C SER A 16 -1.82 -10.18 -55.30
N ALA A 17 -0.68 -10.53 -55.83
CA ALA A 17 0.60 -10.50 -55.16
C ALA A 17 1.03 -9.05 -55.04
N VAL A 18 1.23 -8.57 -53.81
CA VAL A 18 2.01 -7.35 -53.52
C VAL A 18 3.15 -7.76 -52.58
N VAL A 19 4.33 -7.74 -53.17
CA VAL A 19 5.60 -7.78 -52.44
C VAL A 19 5.78 -6.41 -51.80
N GLY A 20 5.83 -6.34 -50.47
CA GLY A 20 6.08 -5.13 -49.70
C GLY A 20 6.95 -5.47 -48.49
N LEU A 21 8.22 -5.22 -48.68
CA LEU A 21 9.31 -4.93 -47.73
C LEU A 21 9.02 -5.20 -46.25
N ALA A 22 9.73 -6.19 -45.72
CA ALA A 22 9.98 -6.40 -44.32
C ALA A 22 10.67 -5.16 -43.71
N ALA A 23 9.95 -4.42 -42.85
CA ALA A 23 10.56 -3.64 -41.82
C ALA A 23 10.51 -4.50 -40.56
N CYS A 24 11.62 -5.13 -40.22
CA CYS A 24 11.87 -5.65 -38.89
C CYS A 24 11.94 -4.44 -37.96
N SER A 25 10.87 -4.15 -37.26
CA SER A 25 10.96 -3.49 -35.97
C SER A 25 11.21 -4.61 -34.96
N ASP A 26 12.46 -4.80 -34.60
CA ASP A 26 12.80 -5.45 -33.33
C ASP A 26 12.28 -4.57 -32.22
N ASP A 27 11.00 -4.73 -31.90
CA ASP A 27 10.45 -4.37 -30.60
C ASP A 27 10.76 -5.55 -29.68
N THR A 28 12.01 -5.62 -29.25
CA THR A 28 12.37 -6.31 -28.03
C THR A 28 11.67 -5.57 -26.91
N GLY A 29 10.39 -5.86 -26.76
CA GLY A 29 9.67 -5.63 -25.52
C GLY A 29 10.43 -6.36 -24.43
N THR A 30 11.42 -5.68 -23.88
CA THR A 30 11.93 -6.00 -22.55
C THR A 30 10.71 -5.85 -21.64
N SER A 31 10.07 -6.97 -21.33
CA SER A 31 9.27 -7.05 -20.14
C SER A 31 10.25 -6.79 -19.00
N HIS A 32 10.41 -5.52 -18.65
CA HIS A 32 10.80 -5.21 -17.32
C HIS A 32 9.68 -5.83 -16.47
N ASP A 33 10.00 -6.93 -15.80
CA ASP A 33 9.34 -7.27 -14.58
C ASP A 33 9.50 -6.01 -13.71
N GLU A 34 8.49 -5.16 -13.74
CA GLU A 34 8.33 -4.10 -12.77
C GLU A 34 8.15 -4.81 -11.43
N GLU A 35 9.27 -5.12 -10.79
CA GLU A 35 9.31 -5.37 -9.37
C GLU A 35 8.69 -4.11 -8.77
N GLY A 36 7.42 -4.25 -8.31
CA GLY A 36 6.56 -3.15 -7.95
C GLY A 36 7.30 -2.18 -7.04
N HIS A 37 7.76 -1.09 -7.62
CA HIS A 37 7.99 0.12 -6.87
C HIS A 37 6.66 0.44 -6.17
N GLY A 38 6.64 1.02 -4.98
CA GLY A 38 5.39 1.36 -4.28
C GLY A 38 4.43 2.26 -5.08
N ASP A 39 4.45 2.07 -6.40
CA ASP A 39 3.65 2.74 -7.42
C ASP A 39 2.17 2.56 -7.10
N GLY A 40 1.52 3.68 -6.81
CA GLY A 40 0.12 3.73 -6.44
C GLY A 40 -0.15 3.82 -4.94
N VAL A 41 0.87 3.95 -4.08
CA VAL A 41 0.65 4.30 -2.68
C VAL A 41 0.49 5.82 -2.56
N GLU A 42 -0.69 6.24 -2.14
CA GLU A 42 -1.06 7.65 -1.99
C GLU A 42 -1.57 7.98 -0.58
N GLY A 43 -1.64 6.98 0.30
CA GLY A 43 -2.09 7.18 1.67
C GLY A 43 -1.80 6.01 2.60
N VAL A 44 -2.13 6.22 3.88
CA VAL A 44 -2.03 5.21 4.94
C VAL A 44 -3.32 5.19 5.74
N GLN A 45 -3.76 4.01 6.14
CA GLN A 45 -4.87 3.81 7.06
C GLN A 45 -4.41 2.94 8.24
N LEU A 46 -4.77 3.35 9.44
CA LEU A 46 -4.54 2.60 10.68
C LEU A 46 -5.86 1.96 11.12
N TRP A 47 -5.83 0.66 11.32
CA TRP A 47 -7.00 -0.13 11.68
C TRP A 47 -6.78 -0.85 13.01
N LEU A 48 -7.69 -0.65 13.95
CA LEU A 48 -7.70 -1.29 15.26
C LEU A 48 -8.98 -2.10 15.41
N SER A 49 -8.87 -3.39 15.68
CA SER A 49 -10.03 -4.28 15.89
C SER A 49 -11.09 -4.20 14.78
N GLY A 50 -10.65 -4.02 13.52
CA GLY A 50 -11.53 -3.95 12.35
C GLY A 50 -12.16 -2.57 12.09
N SER A 51 -11.84 -1.56 12.89
CA SER A 51 -12.25 -0.17 12.70
C SER A 51 -11.07 0.69 12.29
N ARG A 52 -11.27 1.61 11.33
CA ARG A 52 -10.25 2.58 10.97
C ARG A 52 -10.21 3.69 12.01
N ILE A 53 -9.08 3.85 12.70
CA ILE A 53 -8.86 4.85 13.75
C ILE A 53 -8.20 6.12 13.22
N ALA A 54 -7.33 5.99 12.21
CA ALA A 54 -6.71 7.14 11.58
C ALA A 54 -6.48 6.90 10.08
N SER A 55 -6.37 7.97 9.31
CA SER A 55 -5.98 7.90 7.90
C SER A 55 -5.16 9.12 7.47
N TYR A 56 -4.15 8.86 6.67
CA TYR A 56 -3.28 9.84 6.03
C TYR A 56 -3.62 9.97 4.57
N ASP A 57 -3.81 11.20 4.12
CA ASP A 57 -3.98 11.57 2.73
C ASP A 57 -2.65 12.11 2.21
N GLY A 58 -2.05 11.44 1.23
CA GLY A 58 -0.73 11.78 0.70
C GLY A 58 -0.73 13.03 -0.17
N ASP A 59 -1.87 13.41 -0.76
CA ASP A 59 -2.00 14.62 -1.58
C ASP A 59 -2.01 15.87 -0.70
N THR A 60 -2.85 15.86 0.33
CA THR A 60 -2.97 16.97 1.28
C THR A 60 -1.94 16.94 2.39
N LYS A 61 -1.29 15.78 2.61
CA LYS A 61 -0.34 15.49 3.68
C LYS A 61 -0.93 15.69 5.08
N VAL A 62 -2.20 15.36 5.23
CA VAL A 62 -2.96 15.53 6.48
C VAL A 62 -3.43 14.20 7.02
N TRP A 63 -3.26 14.02 8.33
CA TRP A 63 -3.88 12.96 9.09
C TRP A 63 -5.29 13.34 9.55
N THR A 64 -6.20 12.38 9.54
CA THR A 64 -7.50 12.43 10.20
C THR A 64 -7.53 11.30 11.21
N GLY A 65 -7.86 11.62 12.48
CA GLY A 65 -7.75 10.68 13.61
C GLY A 65 -6.35 10.72 14.24
N GLU A 66 -6.20 9.99 15.33
CA GLU A 66 -5.01 9.96 16.16
C GLU A 66 -4.80 8.56 16.75
N LEU A 67 -3.68 8.35 17.42
CA LEU A 67 -3.36 7.15 18.17
C LEU A 67 -3.56 7.42 19.65
N GLU A 68 -4.17 6.49 20.36
CA GLU A 68 -4.48 6.62 21.79
C GLU A 68 -4.16 5.33 22.51
N VAL A 69 -3.58 5.45 23.69
CA VAL A 69 -3.29 4.32 24.59
C VAL A 69 -3.24 4.82 26.04
N GLU A 70 -3.67 4.01 27.00
CA GLU A 70 -3.54 4.30 28.42
C GLU A 70 -2.08 4.12 28.89
N GLU A 71 -1.68 4.87 29.94
CA GLU A 71 -0.35 4.70 30.52
C GLU A 71 -0.19 3.29 31.10
N GLY A 72 0.90 2.64 30.75
CA GLY A 72 1.22 1.28 31.17
C GLY A 72 0.47 0.17 30.41
N GLU A 73 -0.34 0.52 29.43
CA GLU A 73 -1.11 -0.42 28.60
C GLU A 73 -0.56 -0.48 27.17
N GLU A 74 -1.03 -1.47 26.42
CA GLU A 74 -0.80 -1.61 25.00
C GLU A 74 -2.11 -1.67 24.22
N THR A 75 -2.11 -1.15 23.01
CA THR A 75 -3.27 -1.29 22.12
C THR A 75 -3.45 -2.74 21.66
N ALA A 76 -4.65 -3.12 21.23
CA ALA A 76 -4.78 -4.28 20.36
C ALA A 76 -3.95 -4.05 19.07
N HIS A 77 -3.74 -5.11 18.28
CA HIS A 77 -2.94 -5.03 17.06
C HIS A 77 -3.49 -3.95 16.10
N ILE A 78 -2.64 -3.00 15.75
CA ILE A 78 -2.90 -1.96 14.77
C ILE A 78 -2.41 -2.47 13.41
N GLU A 79 -3.31 -2.72 12.47
CA GLU A 79 -2.94 -3.01 11.08
C GLU A 79 -2.66 -1.71 10.34
N VAL A 80 -1.49 -1.61 9.70
CA VAL A 80 -1.09 -0.49 8.85
C VAL A 80 -1.34 -0.86 7.39
N ARG A 81 -2.20 -0.12 6.71
CA ARG A 81 -2.55 -0.32 5.31
C ARG A 81 -2.07 0.83 4.47
N PHE A 82 -1.18 0.56 3.54
CA PHE A 82 -0.86 1.49 2.47
C PHE A 82 -1.96 1.40 1.41
N VAL A 83 -2.48 2.55 1.00
CA VAL A 83 -3.66 2.64 0.14
C VAL A 83 -3.39 3.51 -1.08
N ASN A 84 -4.13 3.27 -2.16
CA ASN A 84 -4.14 4.13 -3.34
C ASN A 84 -5.09 5.34 -3.14
N HIS A 85 -5.23 6.17 -4.17
CA HIS A 85 -6.12 7.34 -4.18
C HIS A 85 -7.58 7.02 -3.78
N ASP A 86 -8.08 5.84 -4.15
CA ASP A 86 -9.43 5.40 -3.82
C ASP A 86 -9.57 4.84 -2.39
N GLY A 87 -8.49 4.85 -1.61
CA GLY A 87 -8.46 4.28 -0.26
C GLY A 87 -8.44 2.75 -0.24
N VAL A 88 -8.13 2.11 -1.37
CA VAL A 88 -8.04 0.65 -1.49
C VAL A 88 -6.63 0.21 -1.13
N LYS A 89 -6.52 -0.84 -0.29
CA LYS A 89 -5.22 -1.40 0.12
C LYS A 89 -4.41 -1.85 -1.11
N VAL A 90 -3.20 -1.32 -1.22
CA VAL A 90 -2.23 -1.71 -2.26
C VAL A 90 -1.64 -3.08 -1.90
N GLN A 91 -1.51 -3.95 -2.90
CA GLN A 91 -0.84 -5.23 -2.74
C GLN A 91 0.67 -5.01 -2.91
N LEU A 92 1.39 -5.03 -1.81
CA LEU A 92 2.83 -4.83 -1.78
C LEU A 92 3.56 -6.17 -1.95
N GLY A 93 4.65 -6.16 -2.72
CA GLY A 93 5.53 -7.31 -2.89
C GLY A 93 6.34 -7.62 -1.62
N SER A 94 7.03 -8.75 -1.60
CA SER A 94 7.82 -9.20 -0.44
C SER A 94 9.08 -8.38 -0.17
N SER A 95 9.46 -7.49 -1.10
CA SER A 95 10.57 -6.55 -0.94
C SER A 95 10.19 -5.29 -0.16
N PHE A 96 8.90 -5.11 0.16
CA PHE A 96 8.43 -3.98 0.96
C PHE A 96 8.28 -4.36 2.42
N TYR A 97 8.56 -3.40 3.30
CA TYR A 97 8.36 -3.55 4.73
C TYR A 97 7.99 -2.21 5.39
N LEU A 98 7.38 -2.28 6.56
CA LEU A 98 7.04 -1.12 7.37
C LEU A 98 8.20 -0.74 8.29
N GLU A 99 8.52 0.55 8.36
CA GLU A 99 9.30 1.16 9.42
C GLU A 99 8.43 2.20 10.13
N VAL A 100 8.43 2.18 11.46
CA VAL A 100 7.71 3.15 12.30
C VAL A 100 8.72 3.90 13.15
N VAL A 101 8.59 5.22 13.23
CA VAL A 101 9.45 6.08 14.04
C VAL A 101 8.58 6.84 15.02
N VAL A 102 8.83 6.67 16.30
CA VAL A 102 8.22 7.43 17.39
C VAL A 102 9.19 8.53 17.82
N SER A 103 8.72 9.77 17.90
CA SER A 103 9.57 10.93 18.18
C SER A 103 10.08 10.95 19.62
N ASN A 104 9.29 10.46 20.57
CA ASN A 104 9.65 10.34 21.96
C ASN A 104 9.28 8.97 22.53
N GLU A 105 10.23 8.05 22.48
CA GLU A 105 10.05 6.68 22.97
C GLU A 105 9.93 6.58 24.51
N ALA A 106 10.13 7.67 25.25
CA ALA A 106 9.85 7.69 26.69
C ALA A 106 8.35 7.85 26.98
N ILE A 107 7.56 8.37 26.02
CA ILE A 107 6.11 8.52 26.13
C ILE A 107 5.40 7.30 25.56
N ALA A 108 5.73 6.90 24.34
CA ALA A 108 5.17 5.71 23.69
C ALA A 108 6.19 4.98 22.84
N GLU A 109 5.94 3.70 22.57
CA GLU A 109 6.72 2.86 21.65
C GLU A 109 5.78 2.10 20.73
N PHE A 110 6.16 1.98 19.46
CA PHE A 110 5.43 1.14 18.52
C PHE A 110 6.22 -0.15 18.29
N GLU A 111 5.72 -1.26 18.83
CA GLU A 111 6.34 -2.58 18.70
C GLU A 111 5.69 -3.38 17.57
N GLN A 112 6.49 -3.81 16.60
CA GLN A 112 6.04 -4.69 15.52
C GLN A 112 6.17 -6.15 15.98
N ASP A 113 5.15 -6.99 15.71
CA ASP A 113 5.18 -8.44 16.04
C ASP A 113 6.41 -9.16 15.45
N THR A 114 6.83 -8.70 14.30
CA THR A 114 8.08 -9.11 13.64
C THR A 114 8.61 -7.91 12.88
N PRO A 115 9.93 -7.67 12.87
CA PRO A 115 10.51 -6.54 12.16
C PRO A 115 10.04 -6.47 10.70
N GLY A 116 9.49 -5.32 10.30
CA GLY A 116 9.05 -5.04 8.94
C GLY A 116 7.62 -5.45 8.59
N VAL A 117 6.85 -6.13 9.48
CA VAL A 117 5.43 -6.40 9.22
C VAL A 117 4.60 -5.13 9.20
N PHE A 118 3.47 -5.18 8.50
CA PHE A 118 2.55 -4.04 8.34
C PHE A 118 1.56 -3.95 9.50
N GLY A 119 2.08 -3.78 10.71
CA GLY A 119 1.31 -3.62 11.93
C GLY A 119 2.14 -3.85 13.19
N GLY A 120 1.49 -3.72 14.35
CA GLY A 120 2.09 -3.84 15.66
C GLY A 120 1.20 -3.27 16.75
N HIS A 121 1.78 -2.97 17.90
CA HIS A 121 1.11 -2.46 19.08
C HIS A 121 1.71 -1.12 19.50
N LEU A 122 0.88 -0.19 19.95
CA LEU A 122 1.36 1.01 20.59
C LEU A 122 1.36 0.79 22.10
N HIS A 123 2.52 0.95 22.74
CA HIS A 123 2.71 0.86 24.19
C HIS A 123 2.76 2.26 24.79
N GLY A 124 1.88 2.57 25.73
CA GLY A 124 1.91 3.79 26.52
C GLY A 124 2.89 3.64 27.69
N LYS A 125 3.97 4.43 27.72
CA LYS A 125 5.00 4.35 28.77
C LYS A 125 4.84 5.39 29.85
N SER A 126 4.45 6.59 29.47
CA SER A 126 4.16 7.70 30.40
C SER A 126 3.16 8.65 29.78
N GLU A 127 2.35 9.30 30.64
CA GLU A 127 1.39 10.31 30.19
C GLU A 127 2.06 11.39 29.34
N GLY A 128 1.38 11.81 28.27
CA GLY A 128 1.84 12.86 27.37
C GLY A 128 1.51 12.62 25.91
N GLU A 129 2.12 13.41 25.05
CA GLU A 129 1.92 13.36 23.61
C GLU A 129 3.25 13.10 22.89
N THR A 130 3.20 12.32 21.83
CA THR A 130 4.33 12.09 20.93
C THR A 130 3.85 11.98 19.49
N ASP A 131 4.77 12.07 18.58
CA ASP A 131 4.50 11.97 17.14
C ASP A 131 4.99 10.63 16.60
N VAL A 132 4.21 10.04 15.70
CA VAL A 132 4.54 8.76 15.04
C VAL A 132 4.55 8.94 13.52
N VAL A 133 5.60 8.48 12.86
CA VAL A 133 5.77 8.51 11.41
C VAL A 133 5.81 7.09 10.87
N PHE A 134 5.03 6.82 9.83
CA PHE A 134 4.99 5.54 9.13
C PHE A 134 5.72 5.65 7.79
N LYS A 135 6.57 4.67 7.49
CA LYS A 135 7.35 4.62 6.26
C LYS A 135 7.16 3.29 5.56
N LEU A 136 6.85 3.34 4.27
CA LEU A 136 6.98 2.18 3.39
C LEU A 136 8.42 2.12 2.91
N MET A 137 9.11 1.05 3.28
CA MET A 137 10.49 0.82 2.91
C MET A 137 10.58 -0.24 1.83
N HIS A 138 11.52 -0.09 0.90
CA HIS A 138 11.82 -1.06 -0.13
C HIS A 138 13.24 -1.60 0.04
N GLY A 139 13.41 -2.92 -0.04
CA GLY A 139 14.67 -3.62 0.12
C GLY A 139 14.71 -4.54 1.34
N ALA A 140 15.90 -4.84 1.84
CA ALA A 140 16.04 -5.66 3.03
C ALA A 140 15.79 -4.85 4.31
N VAL A 141 15.12 -5.46 5.29
CA VAL A 141 14.85 -4.84 6.59
C VAL A 141 16.16 -4.32 7.22
N GLY A 142 16.13 -3.05 7.62
CA GLY A 142 17.28 -2.35 8.22
C GLY A 142 18.30 -1.79 7.21
N SER A 143 18.12 -2.00 5.90
CA SER A 143 19.03 -1.46 4.87
C SER A 143 18.34 -0.99 3.59
N GLY A 144 17.01 -0.99 3.58
CA GLY A 144 16.19 -0.49 2.48
C GLY A 144 16.14 1.04 2.42
N HIS A 145 15.45 1.57 1.43
CA HIS A 145 15.16 3.00 1.28
C HIS A 145 13.67 3.25 1.35
N PRO A 146 13.23 4.43 1.79
CA PRO A 146 11.82 4.74 1.84
C PRO A 146 11.26 5.09 0.45
N ASP A 147 10.15 4.45 0.09
CA ASP A 147 9.37 4.79 -1.11
C ASP A 147 8.18 5.70 -0.78
N PHE A 148 7.67 5.62 0.47
CA PHE A 148 6.62 6.51 0.95
C PHE A 148 6.84 6.84 2.42
N ILE A 149 6.62 8.11 2.79
CA ILE A 149 6.77 8.61 4.18
C ILE A 149 5.57 9.51 4.49
N THR A 150 4.90 9.24 5.61
CA THR A 150 3.83 10.13 6.11
C THR A 150 4.40 11.35 6.82
N THR A 151 3.59 12.39 7.00
CA THR A 151 3.81 13.34 8.10
C THR A 151 3.54 12.62 9.43
N ALA A 152 3.84 13.27 10.55
CA ALA A 152 3.55 12.72 11.86
C ALA A 152 2.05 12.63 12.12
N VAL A 153 1.60 11.53 12.74
CA VAL A 153 0.31 11.44 13.43
C VAL A 153 0.54 11.59 14.92
N HIS A 154 -0.37 12.27 15.61
CA HIS A 154 -0.31 12.41 17.06
C HIS A 154 -0.64 11.08 17.74
N ALA A 155 0.11 10.79 18.80
CA ALA A 155 -0.16 9.70 19.74
C ALA A 155 -0.29 10.27 21.13
N HIS A 156 -1.45 10.04 21.75
CA HIS A 156 -1.75 10.45 23.13
C HIS A 156 -1.65 9.25 24.08
N VAL A 157 -0.93 9.44 25.16
CA VAL A 157 -0.84 8.48 26.27
C VAL A 157 -1.45 9.11 27.51
N GLY A 158 -2.50 8.52 28.04
CA GLY A 158 -3.18 9.03 29.25
C GLY A 158 -4.59 8.49 29.39
N GLU A 159 -5.25 8.89 30.49
CA GLU A 159 -6.64 8.53 30.70
C GLU A 159 -7.55 9.33 29.74
N HIS A 160 -8.49 8.64 29.08
CA HIS A 160 -9.58 9.28 28.38
C HIS A 160 -10.56 9.87 29.38
N ASP A 161 -10.59 11.18 29.53
CA ASP A 161 -11.70 11.88 30.15
C ASP A 161 -12.94 11.80 29.24
N HIS A 162 -13.86 10.90 29.55
CA HIS A 162 -15.17 10.74 28.89
C HIS A 162 -16.20 11.73 29.41
#